data_97695505780745706c55968403ffc80c
#
_entry.id   97695505780745706c55968403ffc80c
#
_cell.length_a   1.000
_cell.length_b   1.000
_cell.length_c   1.000
_cell.angle_alpha   90.00
_cell.angle_beta   90.00
_cell.angle_gamma   90.00
#
_symmetry.space_group_name_H-M   'P 1'
#
loop_
_entity.id
_entity.type
_entity.pdbx_description
1 polymer ?
#
loop_
_entity_poly.entity_id
_entity_poly.type
_entity_poly.pdbx_seq_one_letter_code
_entity_poly.pdbx_strand_id
1 'polypeptide(L)'
;RWAQVMYRFEKAMYENPDQDLNQLWWDTVERYQMMKKPEGRNMPDWATKIHVALYPCYYHNYLLGELLASQFENHLQTAVAISGDLEADLKATGEYFKSNVFMPGARYQWNEMIEKATGEKLTARYYAMQFVQ
;
A
#
# COMPACT_ATOMS: atom_id res chain seq x y z
N ARG A 1 1.94 -8.06 3.15
CA ARG A 1 2.15 -8.50 4.56
C ARG A 1 3.14 -7.61 5.29
N TRP A 2 4.31 -7.28 4.65
CA TRP A 2 5.33 -6.43 5.29
C TRP A 2 4.81 -5.05 5.69
N ALA A 3 3.98 -4.43 4.88
CA ALA A 3 3.34 -3.15 5.23
C ALA A 3 2.50 -3.23 6.52
N GLN A 4 1.89 -4.38 6.82
CA GLN A 4 1.18 -4.60 8.08
C GLN A 4 2.14 -4.65 9.28
N VAL A 5 3.32 -5.25 9.12
CA VAL A 5 4.36 -5.24 10.17
C VAL A 5 4.75 -3.81 10.50
N MET A 6 5.18 -3.06 9.50
CA MET A 6 5.68 -1.70 9.67
C MET A 6 4.62 -0.75 10.24
N TYR A 7 3.45 -0.72 9.62
CA TYR A 7 2.36 0.15 10.06
C TYR A 7 1.90 -0.15 11.50
N ARG A 8 1.69 -1.43 11.83
CA ARG A 8 1.17 -1.80 13.15
C ARG A 8 2.21 -1.65 14.24
N PHE A 9 3.46 -1.98 13.94
CA PHE A 9 4.56 -1.73 14.86
C PHE A 9 4.69 -0.24 15.16
N GLU A 10 4.75 0.60 14.14
CA GLU A 10 4.91 2.04 14.30
C GLU A 10 3.73 2.65 15.08
N LYS A 11 2.50 2.26 14.73
CA LYS A 11 1.30 2.71 15.46
C LYS A 11 1.37 2.35 16.94
N ALA A 12 1.67 1.10 17.29
CA ALA A 12 1.75 0.65 18.67
C ALA A 12 2.93 1.28 19.43
N MET A 13 4.06 1.54 18.77
CA MET A 13 5.20 2.25 19.32
C MET A 13 4.82 3.68 19.73
N TYR A 14 4.06 4.40 18.90
CA TYR A 14 3.60 5.76 19.25
C TYR A 14 2.50 5.76 20.32
N GLU A 15 1.65 4.74 20.36
CA GLU A 15 0.61 4.62 21.39
C GLU A 15 1.19 4.33 22.78
N ASN A 16 2.30 3.59 22.86
CA ASN A 16 3.02 3.28 24.10
C ASN A 16 4.53 3.12 23.84
N PRO A 17 5.31 4.19 23.87
CA PRO A 17 6.75 4.13 23.58
C PRO A 17 7.58 3.43 24.67
N ASP A 18 7.05 3.27 25.88
CA ASP A 18 7.75 2.69 27.03
C ASP A 18 7.60 1.15 27.13
N GLN A 19 6.85 0.53 26.21
CA GLN A 19 6.73 -0.92 26.14
C GLN A 19 8.00 -1.59 25.62
N ASP A 20 8.11 -2.93 25.74
CA ASP A 20 9.21 -3.69 25.13
C ASP A 20 9.08 -3.68 23.59
N LEU A 21 9.71 -2.70 22.96
CA LEU A 21 9.66 -2.51 21.51
C LEU A 21 10.37 -3.64 20.76
N ASN A 22 11.38 -4.30 21.34
CA ASN A 22 12.05 -5.43 20.73
C ASN A 22 11.12 -6.65 20.66
N GLN A 23 10.38 -6.90 21.74
CA GLN A 23 9.38 -7.97 21.74
C GLN A 23 8.22 -7.65 20.80
N LEU A 24 7.66 -6.43 20.89
CA LEU A 24 6.59 -5.97 19.97
C LEU A 24 6.95 -6.13 18.49
N TRP A 25 8.21 -5.80 18.14
CA TRP A 25 8.70 -5.98 16.78
C TRP A 25 8.59 -7.42 16.31
N TRP A 26 9.15 -8.34 17.09
CA TRP A 26 9.17 -9.75 16.71
C TRP A 26 7.80 -10.41 16.78
N ASP A 27 6.93 -10.05 17.72
CA ASP A 27 5.53 -10.50 17.74
C ASP A 27 4.78 -10.10 16.47
N THR A 28 5.02 -8.86 16.03
CA THR A 28 4.41 -8.34 14.80
C THR A 28 4.99 -9.01 13.56
N VAL A 29 6.31 -9.23 13.50
CA VAL A 29 6.98 -9.96 12.41
C VAL A 29 6.47 -11.41 12.34
N GLU A 30 6.42 -12.11 13.45
CA GLU A 30 5.93 -13.49 13.49
C GLU A 30 4.48 -13.58 13.02
N ARG A 31 3.62 -12.68 13.50
CA ARG A 31 2.20 -12.64 13.15
C ARG A 31 1.94 -12.43 11.65
N TYR A 32 2.65 -11.52 11.01
CA TYR A 32 2.35 -11.10 9.63
C TYR A 32 3.30 -11.68 8.59
N GLN A 33 4.54 -12.02 8.98
CA GLN A 33 5.56 -12.63 8.11
C GLN A 33 5.78 -14.11 8.37
N MET A 34 5.26 -14.65 9.49
CA MET A 34 5.48 -16.04 9.91
C MET A 34 6.98 -16.35 10.14
N MET A 35 7.76 -15.34 10.48
CA MET A 35 9.18 -15.45 10.77
C MET A 35 9.38 -15.40 12.27
N LYS A 36 10.01 -16.43 12.83
CA LYS A 36 10.33 -16.48 14.26
C LYS A 36 11.52 -15.60 14.59
N LYS A 37 11.48 -15.02 15.79
CA LYS A 37 12.62 -14.32 16.38
C LYS A 37 13.82 -15.27 16.48
N PRO A 38 15.03 -14.87 16.04
CA PRO A 38 16.23 -15.66 16.26
C PRO A 38 16.48 -15.91 17.76
N GLU A 39 16.92 -17.13 18.08
CA GLU A 39 17.21 -17.50 19.45
C GLU A 39 18.28 -16.59 20.08
N GLY A 40 18.09 -16.18 21.32
CA GLY A 40 19.02 -15.31 22.06
C GLY A 40 19.08 -13.85 21.58
N ARG A 41 18.35 -13.47 20.52
CA ARG A 41 18.39 -12.11 19.99
C ARG A 41 17.49 -11.15 20.78
N ASN A 42 18.10 -10.10 21.34
CA ASN A 42 17.37 -8.97 21.96
C ASN A 42 18.00 -7.65 21.51
N MET A 43 17.74 -7.25 20.26
CA MET A 43 18.30 -6.08 19.63
C MET A 43 17.17 -5.24 19.01
N PRO A 44 17.33 -3.90 18.93
CA PRO A 44 16.34 -3.03 18.34
C PRO A 44 16.33 -3.09 16.81
N ASP A 45 15.99 -4.26 16.26
CA ASP A 45 15.99 -4.52 14.81
C ASP A 45 15.03 -3.58 14.07
N TRP A 46 13.99 -3.11 14.72
CA TRP A 46 13.06 -2.11 14.22
C TRP A 46 13.75 -0.76 13.94
N ALA A 47 14.73 -0.37 14.76
CA ALA A 47 15.44 0.92 14.64
C ALA A 47 16.32 0.98 13.37
N THR A 48 16.65 -0.14 12.76
CA THR A 48 17.39 -0.17 11.49
C THR A 48 16.51 0.13 10.28
N LYS A 49 15.20 0.21 10.44
CA LYS A 49 14.28 0.45 9.35
C LYS A 49 14.19 1.94 9.06
N ILE A 50 14.61 2.33 7.87
CA ILE A 50 14.63 3.73 7.42
C ILE A 50 13.27 4.44 7.58
N HIS A 51 12.16 3.72 7.39
CA HIS A 51 10.81 4.28 7.53
C HIS A 51 10.37 4.44 8.98
N VAL A 52 11.04 3.82 9.95
CA VAL A 52 10.84 4.09 11.37
C VAL A 52 11.73 5.23 11.82
N ALA A 53 13.01 5.22 11.38
CA ALA A 53 14.01 6.16 11.89
C ALA A 53 13.99 7.54 11.20
N LEU A 54 13.75 7.60 9.87
CA LEU A 54 13.88 8.83 9.08
C LEU A 54 12.58 9.27 8.38
N TYR A 55 11.68 8.35 8.04
CA TYR A 55 10.44 8.62 7.33
C TYR A 55 9.24 8.02 8.06
N PRO A 56 8.93 8.49 9.27
CA PRO A 56 7.84 7.94 10.09
C PRO A 56 6.47 8.19 9.45
N CYS A 57 5.49 7.41 9.87
CA CYS A 57 4.08 7.52 9.44
C CYS A 57 3.87 7.43 7.94
N TYR A 58 4.72 6.69 7.23
CA TYR A 58 4.68 6.62 5.76
C TYR A 58 4.28 5.25 5.21
N TYR A 59 4.60 4.16 5.92
CA TYR A 59 4.60 2.81 5.34
C TYR A 59 3.21 2.28 4.93
N HIS A 60 2.14 2.82 5.51
CA HIS A 60 0.78 2.51 5.09
C HIS A 60 0.51 2.87 3.61
N ASN A 61 1.23 3.86 3.06
CA ASN A 61 1.09 4.27 1.66
C ASN A 61 1.42 3.15 0.67
N TYR A 62 2.34 2.24 1.01
CA TYR A 62 2.63 1.09 0.16
C TYR A 62 1.43 0.15 0.04
N LEU A 63 0.71 -0.08 1.15
CA LEU A 63 -0.51 -0.88 1.11
C LEU A 63 -1.62 -0.17 0.33
N LEU A 64 -1.80 1.13 0.55
CA LEU A 64 -2.79 1.91 -0.20
C LEU A 64 -2.46 1.92 -1.70
N GLY A 65 -1.18 1.97 -2.06
CA GLY A 65 -0.72 1.87 -3.45
C GLY A 65 -1.08 0.54 -4.11
N GLU A 66 -0.93 -0.58 -3.41
CA GLU A 66 -1.35 -1.90 -3.90
C GLU A 66 -2.87 -1.99 -4.12
N LEU A 67 -3.64 -1.45 -3.16
CA LEU A 67 -5.11 -1.40 -3.31
C LEU A 67 -5.52 -0.54 -4.51
N LEU A 68 -4.84 0.59 -4.70
CA LEU A 68 -5.09 1.51 -5.80
C LEU A 68 -4.71 0.89 -7.15
N ALA A 69 -3.60 0.16 -7.21
CA ALA A 69 -3.18 -0.54 -8.43
C ALA A 69 -4.24 -1.55 -8.88
N SER A 70 -4.77 -2.38 -7.96
CA SER A 70 -5.85 -3.32 -8.27
C SER A 70 -7.15 -2.60 -8.70
N GLN A 71 -7.46 -1.45 -8.09
CA GLN A 71 -8.65 -0.66 -8.48
C GLN A 71 -8.49 -0.05 -9.87
N PHE A 72 -7.31 0.49 -10.20
CA PHE A 72 -7.03 0.99 -11.55
C PHE A 72 -7.04 -0.14 -12.59
N GLU A 73 -6.44 -1.28 -12.28
CA GLU A 73 -6.45 -2.42 -13.19
C GLU A 73 -7.88 -2.84 -13.54
N ASN A 74 -8.73 -3.01 -12.53
CA ASN A 74 -10.14 -3.34 -12.77
C ASN A 74 -10.85 -2.26 -13.62
N HIS A 75 -10.63 -0.98 -13.31
CA HIS A 75 -11.24 0.11 -14.06
C HIS A 75 -10.76 0.14 -15.51
N LEU A 76 -9.47 -0.05 -15.76
CA LEU A 76 -8.93 -0.10 -17.12
C LEU A 76 -9.51 -1.26 -17.92
N GLN A 77 -9.66 -2.42 -17.30
CA GLN A 77 -10.24 -3.61 -17.96
C GLN A 77 -11.74 -3.45 -18.27
N THR A 78 -12.48 -2.69 -17.46
CA THR A 78 -13.94 -2.60 -17.59
C THR A 78 -14.43 -1.35 -18.30
N ALA A 79 -13.75 -0.23 -18.18
CA ALA A 79 -14.18 1.09 -18.65
C ALA A 79 -13.30 1.68 -19.76
N VAL A 80 -12.03 1.32 -19.79
CA VAL A 80 -11.12 1.69 -20.89
C VAL A 80 -11.03 0.49 -21.81
N ALA A 81 -11.55 0.60 -23.03
CA ALA A 81 -11.63 -0.53 -23.97
C ALA A 81 -10.26 -1.16 -24.19
N ILE A 82 -10.03 -2.31 -23.57
CA ILE A 82 -8.88 -3.16 -23.84
C ILE A 82 -9.24 -4.05 -25.03
N SER A 83 -8.52 -3.85 -26.14
CA SER A 83 -8.81 -4.48 -27.43
C SER A 83 -8.15 -5.86 -27.59
N GLY A 84 -7.13 -6.15 -26.76
CA GLY A 84 -6.23 -7.29 -26.90
C GLY A 84 -5.04 -7.02 -27.85
N ASP A 85 -4.98 -5.85 -28.45
CA ASP A 85 -3.79 -5.33 -29.13
C ASP A 85 -2.92 -4.58 -28.13
N LEU A 86 -1.76 -5.15 -27.81
CA LEU A 86 -0.88 -4.64 -26.77
C LEU A 86 -0.47 -3.17 -26.99
N GLU A 87 -0.16 -2.78 -28.23
CA GLU A 87 0.28 -1.42 -28.53
C GLU A 87 -0.86 -0.42 -28.35
N ALA A 88 -2.04 -0.74 -28.86
CA ALA A 88 -3.24 0.08 -28.70
C ALA A 88 -3.66 0.19 -27.24
N ASP A 89 -3.61 -0.90 -26.48
CA ASP A 89 -4.00 -0.95 -25.07
C ASP A 89 -3.01 -0.16 -24.18
N LEU A 90 -1.70 -0.25 -24.43
CA LEU A 90 -0.69 0.56 -23.75
C LEU A 90 -0.88 2.06 -24.02
N LYS A 91 -1.18 2.43 -25.25
CA LYS A 91 -1.45 3.83 -25.63
C LYS A 91 -2.72 4.35 -24.96
N ALA A 92 -3.82 3.58 -24.99
CA ALA A 92 -5.07 3.94 -24.34
C ALA A 92 -4.91 4.11 -22.83
N THR A 93 -4.18 3.18 -22.18
CA THR A 93 -3.82 3.25 -20.77
C THR A 93 -3.00 4.50 -20.46
N GLY A 94 -1.99 4.81 -21.27
CA GLY A 94 -1.15 5.99 -21.11
C GLY A 94 -1.95 7.30 -21.19
N GLU A 95 -2.81 7.43 -22.20
CA GLU A 95 -3.68 8.62 -22.34
C GLU A 95 -4.70 8.73 -21.22
N TYR A 96 -5.24 7.60 -20.74
CA TYR A 96 -6.11 7.59 -19.58
C TYR A 96 -5.42 8.13 -18.33
N PHE A 97 -4.24 7.61 -17.96
CA PHE A 97 -3.49 8.09 -16.80
C PHE A 97 -3.07 9.57 -16.96
N LYS A 98 -2.61 9.95 -18.13
CA LYS A 98 -2.25 11.33 -18.43
C LYS A 98 -3.43 12.27 -18.16
N SER A 99 -4.60 11.96 -18.68
CA SER A 99 -5.77 12.84 -18.62
C SER A 99 -6.45 12.86 -17.25
N ASN A 100 -6.55 11.69 -16.59
CA ASN A 100 -7.37 11.55 -15.38
C ASN A 100 -6.57 11.59 -14.07
N VAL A 101 -5.23 11.37 -14.13
CA VAL A 101 -4.38 11.33 -12.95
C VAL A 101 -3.28 12.39 -13.01
N PHE A 102 -2.47 12.41 -14.07
CA PHE A 102 -1.28 13.25 -14.11
C PHE A 102 -1.58 14.73 -14.41
N MET A 103 -2.45 15.02 -15.36
CA MET A 103 -2.83 16.39 -15.66
C MET A 103 -3.58 17.12 -14.52
N PRO A 104 -4.52 16.47 -13.82
CA PRO A 104 -5.11 17.05 -12.61
C PRO A 104 -4.08 17.29 -11.50
N GLY A 105 -3.08 16.42 -11.35
CA GLY A 105 -2.05 16.51 -10.33
C GLY A 105 -2.62 16.62 -8.92
N ALA A 106 -2.14 17.58 -8.12
CA ALA A 106 -2.56 17.80 -6.74
C ALA A 106 -3.80 18.74 -6.60
N ARG A 107 -4.62 18.89 -7.64
CA ARG A 107 -5.80 19.78 -7.62
C ARG A 107 -6.89 19.31 -6.68
N TYR A 108 -7.00 17.99 -6.47
CA TYR A 108 -8.01 17.36 -5.64
C TYR A 108 -7.37 16.67 -4.43
N GLN A 109 -8.17 16.46 -3.38
CA GLN A 109 -7.78 15.54 -2.30
C GLN A 109 -7.55 14.14 -2.90
N TRP A 110 -6.57 13.39 -2.36
CA TRP A 110 -6.12 12.14 -2.97
C TRP A 110 -7.26 11.13 -3.23
N ASN A 111 -8.20 10.99 -2.30
CA ASN A 111 -9.31 10.03 -2.44
C ASN A 111 -10.44 10.57 -3.36
N GLU A 112 -10.57 11.88 -3.46
CA GLU A 112 -11.45 12.52 -4.46
C GLU A 112 -10.88 12.36 -5.87
N MET A 113 -9.55 12.47 -6.03
CA MET A 113 -8.89 12.20 -7.30
C MET A 113 -9.13 10.76 -7.76
N ILE A 114 -9.02 9.79 -6.85
CA ILE A 114 -9.30 8.38 -7.15
C ILE A 114 -10.76 8.19 -7.58
N GLU A 115 -11.70 8.80 -6.86
CA GLU A 115 -13.13 8.75 -7.20
C GLU A 115 -13.42 9.33 -8.60
N LYS A 116 -12.79 10.45 -8.93
CA LYS A 116 -12.91 11.05 -10.28
C LYS A 116 -12.31 10.18 -11.37
N ALA A 117 -11.20 9.53 -11.09
CA ALA A 117 -10.49 8.69 -12.05
C ALA A 117 -11.15 7.30 -12.21
N THR A 118 -11.70 6.69 -11.17
CA THR A 118 -12.19 5.31 -11.21
C THR A 118 -13.69 5.14 -10.98
N GLY A 119 -14.40 6.24 -10.66
CA GLY A 119 -15.82 6.23 -10.37
C GLY A 119 -16.18 5.97 -8.90
N GLU A 120 -15.22 5.61 -8.06
CA GLU A 120 -15.42 5.43 -6.62
C GLU A 120 -14.15 5.72 -5.82
N LYS A 121 -14.31 6.01 -4.53
CA LYS A 121 -13.20 6.18 -3.58
C LYS A 121 -12.41 4.90 -3.44
N LEU A 122 -11.17 5.01 -2.93
CA LEU A 122 -10.32 3.85 -2.70
C LEU A 122 -11.04 2.77 -1.88
N THR A 123 -11.02 1.55 -2.41
CA THR A 123 -11.61 0.36 -1.77
C THR A 123 -10.66 -0.84 -1.85
N ALA A 124 -10.69 -1.69 -0.83
CA ALA A 124 -9.95 -2.95 -0.84
C ALA A 124 -10.61 -4.06 -1.69
N ARG A 125 -11.83 -3.82 -2.23
CA ARG A 125 -12.62 -4.83 -2.91
C ARG A 125 -11.88 -5.47 -4.09
N TYR A 126 -11.27 -4.68 -4.95
CA TYR A 126 -10.60 -5.16 -6.15
C TYR A 126 -9.35 -5.97 -5.83
N TYR A 127 -8.57 -5.54 -4.84
CA TYR A 127 -7.45 -6.31 -4.33
C TYR A 127 -7.90 -7.65 -3.74
N ALA A 128 -8.99 -7.65 -2.96
CA ALA A 128 -9.54 -8.89 -2.42
C ALA A 128 -10.02 -9.83 -3.52
N MET A 129 -10.68 -9.33 -4.56
CA MET A 129 -11.10 -10.13 -5.72
C MET A 129 -9.90 -10.74 -6.48
N GLN A 130 -8.79 -10.05 -6.53
CA GLN A 130 -7.60 -10.45 -7.27
C GLN A 130 -6.72 -11.45 -6.49
N PHE A 131 -6.58 -11.28 -5.18
CA PHE A 131 -5.57 -11.98 -4.36
C PHE A 131 -6.10 -12.76 -3.16
N VAL A 132 -7.36 -12.61 -2.79
CA VAL A 132 -7.97 -13.32 -1.65
C VAL A 132 -8.99 -14.31 -2.18
N GLN A 133 -8.59 -15.58 -2.19
CA GLN A 133 -9.46 -16.72 -2.56
C GLN A 133 -10.07 -17.34 -1.32
#